data_12a3336b049457fd429f04f8bd70e0e1
#
_entry.id   12a3336b049457fd429f04f8bd70e0e1
#
_cell.length_a   1.000
_cell.length_b   1.000
_cell.length_c   1.000
_cell.angle_alpha   90.00
_cell.angle_beta   90.00
_cell.angle_gamma   90.00
#
_symmetry.space_group_name_H-M   'P 1'
#
loop_
_entity.id
_entity.type
_entity.pdbx_description
1 polymer ?
#
loop_
_entity_poly.entity_id
_entity_poly.type
_entity_poly.pdbx_seq_one_letter_code
_entity_poly.pdbx_strand_id
1 'polypeptide(L)'
;MNGQSFGEIMERFPGMGCAWIDAAEKENAEYAGVSDRERNTPVDENTVFPACSISKFITALCVMKLQERKQADIDLPVNRYLNQWKLRTPDGNESGASVRSLLCHTAGILDGEDAFYGLRRGDPEISLTDILEGKTTYNNRPARTETPQGTAFEYSDAGYCILQLLVEEITGKDFESAARELVTDPLGLKSTFFATPGNTARLEDRMATGYDDNGQPIPGRFPMIPDLAASGLWSTPKELLAIAREFMEALDGRSAFLQQPSAQEMAKPADGFPWTGLGVFRNGEEILVSQGWGENGQCMMKMNCRTKEACVVMTNRNPGVDQAESGIEGLVNSRLTEQKE
;
A
#
# COMPACT_ATOMS: atom_id res chain seq x y z
N MET A 1 -24.88 13.68 2.22
CA MET A 1 -23.82 14.72 2.28
C MET A 1 -23.45 15.02 0.84
N ASN A 2 -23.44 16.30 0.41
CA ASN A 2 -23.03 16.64 -0.95
C ASN A 2 -21.56 16.27 -1.12
N GLY A 3 -21.28 15.26 -1.95
CA GLY A 3 -19.91 14.86 -2.26
C GLY A 3 -19.20 16.04 -2.93
N GLN A 4 -17.97 16.33 -2.47
CA GLN A 4 -17.13 17.35 -3.10
C GLN A 4 -16.82 16.91 -4.55
N SER A 5 -16.91 17.85 -5.48
CA SER A 5 -16.54 17.58 -6.88
C SER A 5 -15.01 17.44 -7.02
N PHE A 6 -14.57 16.75 -8.08
CA PHE A 6 -13.14 16.64 -8.40
C PHE A 6 -12.46 18.02 -8.47
N GLY A 7 -13.14 19.03 -9.06
CA GLY A 7 -12.62 20.40 -9.14
C GLY A 7 -12.42 21.10 -7.81
N GLU A 8 -13.34 20.91 -6.84
CA GLU A 8 -13.23 21.54 -5.50
C GLU A 8 -12.06 20.95 -4.69
N ILE A 9 -11.79 19.66 -4.85
CA ILE A 9 -10.70 19.00 -4.14
C ILE A 9 -9.35 19.38 -4.74
N MET A 10 -9.29 19.62 -6.05
CA MET A 10 -8.07 20.03 -6.76
C MET A 10 -7.43 21.30 -6.22
N GLU A 11 -8.16 22.19 -5.55
CA GLU A 11 -7.57 23.37 -4.91
C GLU A 11 -6.57 23.02 -3.81
N ARG A 12 -6.67 21.81 -3.26
CA ARG A 12 -5.81 21.32 -2.15
C ARG A 12 -4.55 20.61 -2.61
N PHE A 13 -4.53 20.15 -3.88
CA PHE A 13 -3.46 19.32 -4.41
C PHE A 13 -2.85 19.92 -5.67
N PRO A 14 -1.52 19.96 -5.82
CA PRO A 14 -0.89 20.39 -7.07
C PRO A 14 -1.31 19.54 -8.26
N GLY A 15 -1.39 18.22 -8.06
CA GLY A 15 -1.79 17.26 -9.07
C GLY A 15 -2.58 16.10 -8.49
N MET A 16 -3.57 15.63 -9.24
CA MET A 16 -4.42 14.52 -8.84
C MET A 16 -4.88 13.72 -10.07
N GLY A 17 -4.98 12.41 -9.89
CA GLY A 17 -5.65 11.51 -10.82
C GLY A 17 -6.71 10.70 -10.09
N CYS A 18 -7.84 10.48 -10.74
CA CYS A 18 -8.94 9.65 -10.29
C CYS A 18 -9.31 8.67 -11.39
N ALA A 19 -9.49 7.38 -11.07
CA ALA A 19 -10.01 6.38 -11.99
C ALA A 19 -11.07 5.53 -11.27
N TRP A 20 -12.17 5.20 -11.97
CA TRP A 20 -13.23 4.42 -11.35
C TRP A 20 -13.97 3.51 -12.34
N ILE A 21 -14.56 2.46 -11.80
CA ILE A 21 -15.54 1.58 -12.47
C ILE A 21 -16.90 1.98 -11.93
N ASP A 22 -17.80 2.37 -12.84
CA ASP A 22 -19.18 2.74 -12.49
C ASP A 22 -20.12 1.53 -12.45
N ALA A 23 -21.38 1.75 -12.06
CA ALA A 23 -22.40 0.72 -11.95
C ALA A 23 -22.75 0.02 -13.29
N ALA A 24 -22.31 0.58 -14.43
CA ALA A 24 -22.41 -0.04 -15.74
C ALA A 24 -21.13 -0.80 -16.13
N GLU A 25 -20.24 -1.04 -15.18
CA GLU A 25 -18.92 -1.68 -15.33
C GLU A 25 -17.98 -0.94 -16.30
N LYS A 26 -18.26 0.33 -16.58
CA LYS A 26 -17.44 1.16 -17.45
C LYS A 26 -16.30 1.80 -16.65
N GLU A 27 -15.10 1.74 -17.22
CA GLU A 27 -13.95 2.47 -16.71
C GLU A 27 -13.97 3.94 -17.13
N ASN A 28 -13.71 4.81 -16.18
CA ASN A 28 -13.64 6.24 -16.35
C ASN A 28 -12.38 6.75 -15.66
N ALA A 29 -11.85 7.91 -16.08
CA ALA A 29 -10.73 8.57 -15.42
C ALA A 29 -10.76 10.07 -15.62
N GLU A 30 -10.26 10.81 -14.62
CA GLU A 30 -10.08 12.26 -14.61
C GLU A 30 -8.68 12.59 -14.10
N TYR A 31 -8.02 13.57 -14.72
CA TYR A 31 -6.69 14.02 -14.37
C TYR A 31 -6.67 15.55 -14.36
N ALA A 32 -6.02 16.15 -13.35
CA ALA A 32 -5.91 17.60 -13.33
C ALA A 32 -4.69 18.07 -12.51
N GLY A 33 -4.33 19.34 -12.72
CA GLY A 33 -3.21 19.99 -12.08
C GLY A 33 -1.86 19.62 -12.70
N VAL A 34 -0.81 19.71 -11.90
CA VAL A 34 0.57 19.52 -12.34
C VAL A 34 1.27 18.45 -11.51
N SER A 35 1.97 17.56 -12.18
CA SER A 35 2.84 16.58 -11.55
C SER A 35 4.13 17.21 -11.01
N ASP A 36 4.54 18.34 -11.59
CA ASP A 36 5.71 19.13 -11.18
C ASP A 36 5.44 20.62 -11.45
N ARG A 37 5.37 21.43 -10.36
CA ARG A 37 5.12 22.88 -10.47
C ARG A 37 6.27 23.64 -11.09
N GLU A 38 7.52 23.26 -10.81
CA GLU A 38 8.69 23.93 -11.34
C GLU A 38 8.80 23.76 -12.85
N ARG A 39 8.55 22.54 -13.33
CA ARG A 39 8.55 22.19 -14.77
C ARG A 39 7.23 22.49 -15.47
N ASN A 40 6.20 22.87 -14.70
CA ASN A 40 4.83 23.05 -15.18
C ASN A 40 4.32 21.84 -15.98
N THR A 41 4.65 20.63 -15.52
CA THR A 41 4.29 19.37 -16.21
C THR A 41 2.86 19.01 -15.83
N PRO A 42 1.92 18.92 -16.79
CA PRO A 42 0.53 18.56 -16.48
C PRO A 42 0.45 17.10 -16.00
N VAL A 43 -0.56 16.81 -15.16
CA VAL A 43 -0.96 15.45 -14.84
C VAL A 43 -1.70 14.85 -16.02
N ASP A 44 -1.32 13.62 -16.40
CA ASP A 44 -1.98 12.82 -17.43
C ASP A 44 -2.13 11.35 -16.99
N GLU A 45 -2.63 10.50 -17.88
CA GLU A 45 -2.85 9.08 -17.62
C GLU A 45 -1.54 8.28 -17.37
N ASN A 46 -0.40 8.83 -17.76
CA ASN A 46 0.92 8.23 -17.60
C ASN A 46 1.64 8.72 -16.35
N THR A 47 1.12 9.74 -15.69
CA THR A 47 1.71 10.25 -14.45
C THR A 47 1.62 9.20 -13.35
N VAL A 48 2.77 8.83 -12.77
CA VAL A 48 2.84 7.93 -11.64
C VAL A 48 2.92 8.70 -10.33
N PHE A 49 2.11 8.28 -9.38
CA PHE A 49 2.00 8.87 -8.05
C PHE A 49 2.49 7.91 -6.98
N PRO A 50 2.92 8.40 -5.81
CA PRO A 50 3.19 7.54 -4.67
C PRO A 50 1.87 6.88 -4.22
N ALA A 51 1.88 5.57 -4.07
CA ALA A 51 0.74 4.81 -3.58
C ALA A 51 0.80 4.60 -2.06
N CYS A 52 1.91 5.02 -1.43
CA CYS A 52 2.09 4.94 0.01
C CYS A 52 1.66 3.57 0.56
N SER A 53 0.86 3.52 1.60
CA SER A 53 0.43 2.26 2.25
C SER A 53 -0.46 1.35 1.40
N ILE A 54 -0.90 1.74 0.19
CA ILE A 54 -1.47 0.77 -0.76
C ILE A 54 -0.42 -0.30 -1.13
N SER A 55 0.86 -0.03 -0.92
CA SER A 55 1.95 -1.02 -0.96
C SER A 55 1.62 -2.30 -0.20
N LYS A 56 0.95 -2.18 0.95
CA LYS A 56 0.60 -3.30 1.81
C LYS A 56 -0.39 -4.26 1.15
N PHE A 57 -1.32 -3.74 0.35
CA PHE A 57 -2.23 -4.58 -0.43
C PHE A 57 -1.47 -5.41 -1.47
N ILE A 58 -0.52 -4.79 -2.18
CA ILE A 58 0.31 -5.51 -3.16
C ILE A 58 1.23 -6.53 -2.48
N THR A 59 1.78 -6.17 -1.32
CA THR A 59 2.59 -7.11 -0.51
C THR A 59 1.75 -8.32 -0.06
N ALA A 60 0.50 -8.10 0.35
CA ALA A 60 -0.39 -9.20 0.68
C ALA A 60 -0.67 -10.10 -0.54
N LEU A 61 -0.87 -9.53 -1.73
CA LEU A 61 -0.96 -10.31 -2.97
C LEU A 61 0.31 -11.14 -3.22
N CYS A 62 1.50 -10.57 -3.02
CA CYS A 62 2.77 -11.32 -3.14
C CYS A 62 2.79 -12.52 -2.19
N VAL A 63 2.45 -12.31 -0.92
CA VAL A 63 2.43 -13.39 0.09
C VAL A 63 1.40 -14.46 -0.27
N MET A 64 0.20 -14.08 -0.73
CA MET A 64 -0.82 -15.03 -1.15
C MET A 64 -0.40 -15.81 -2.40
N LYS A 65 0.34 -15.20 -3.33
CA LYS A 65 0.92 -15.92 -4.47
C LYS A 65 1.98 -16.95 -4.02
N LEU A 66 2.79 -16.63 -3.01
CA LEU A 66 3.72 -17.59 -2.41
C LEU A 66 2.97 -18.74 -1.72
N GLN A 67 1.85 -18.45 -1.06
CA GLN A 67 0.97 -19.48 -0.47
C GLN A 67 0.38 -20.40 -1.53
N GLU A 68 -0.16 -19.85 -2.64
CA GLU A 68 -0.67 -20.65 -3.77
C GLU A 68 0.40 -21.56 -4.37
N ARG A 69 1.64 -21.09 -4.42
CA ARG A 69 2.82 -21.88 -4.86
C ARG A 69 3.32 -22.87 -3.79
N LYS A 70 2.70 -22.91 -2.60
CA LYS A 70 3.12 -23.73 -1.45
C LYS A 70 4.53 -23.41 -0.95
N GLN A 71 4.99 -22.18 -1.18
CA GLN A 71 6.28 -21.67 -0.72
C GLN A 71 6.16 -20.98 0.64
N ALA A 72 4.96 -20.52 0.99
CA ALA A 72 4.60 -19.98 2.30
C ALA A 72 3.28 -20.59 2.77
N ASP A 73 3.08 -20.60 4.09
CA ASP A 73 1.83 -20.88 4.78
C ASP A 73 1.60 -19.73 5.75
N ILE A 74 0.56 -18.94 5.55
CA ILE A 74 0.31 -17.73 6.33
C ILE A 74 -0.02 -18.03 7.80
N ASP A 75 -0.41 -19.24 8.14
CA ASP A 75 -0.75 -19.64 9.50
C ASP A 75 0.46 -20.09 10.33
N LEU A 76 1.61 -20.25 9.69
CA LEU A 76 2.84 -20.61 10.37
C LEU A 76 3.58 -19.36 10.90
N PRO A 77 4.38 -19.53 11.98
CA PRO A 77 5.24 -18.48 12.47
C PRO A 77 6.17 -17.94 11.38
N VAL A 78 6.24 -16.59 11.24
CA VAL A 78 7.09 -15.95 10.23
C VAL A 78 8.55 -16.37 10.33
N ASN A 79 9.03 -16.62 11.54
CA ASN A 79 10.40 -17.06 11.81
C ASN A 79 10.79 -18.38 11.14
N ARG A 80 9.83 -19.16 10.63
CA ARG A 80 10.13 -20.35 9.81
C ARG A 80 10.76 -20.01 8.48
N TYR A 81 10.48 -18.83 7.98
CA TYR A 81 10.93 -18.36 6.66
C TYR A 81 12.13 -17.42 6.72
N LEU A 82 12.37 -16.80 7.88
CA LEU A 82 13.44 -15.84 8.07
C LEU A 82 14.75 -16.54 8.48
N ASN A 83 15.87 -16.18 7.86
CA ASN A 83 17.20 -16.71 8.15
C ASN A 83 18.16 -15.62 8.62
N GLN A 84 18.16 -14.45 7.99
CA GLN A 84 19.09 -13.36 8.28
C GLN A 84 18.73 -12.62 9.59
N TRP A 85 17.46 -12.63 9.95
CA TRP A 85 16.93 -11.96 11.13
C TRP A 85 15.77 -12.76 11.70
N LYS A 86 15.47 -12.60 13.00
CA LYS A 86 14.36 -13.29 13.67
C LYS A 86 13.52 -12.31 14.46
N LEU A 87 12.20 -12.38 14.31
CA LEU A 87 11.26 -11.66 15.15
C LEU A 87 11.31 -12.24 16.57
N ARG A 88 11.46 -11.38 17.57
CA ARG A 88 11.59 -11.77 18.99
C ARG A 88 10.53 -11.10 19.85
N THR A 89 10.31 -11.68 21.01
CA THR A 89 9.56 -11.09 22.12
C THR A 89 10.50 -10.22 22.98
N PRO A 90 10.00 -9.36 23.89
CA PRO A 90 10.83 -8.49 24.73
C PRO A 90 11.82 -9.24 25.61
N ASP A 91 11.52 -10.47 26.00
CA ASP A 91 12.40 -11.34 26.80
C ASP A 91 13.48 -12.05 25.95
N GLY A 92 13.53 -11.76 24.63
CA GLY A 92 14.55 -12.25 23.71
C GLY A 92 14.25 -13.61 23.07
N ASN A 93 13.15 -14.27 23.41
CA ASN A 93 12.74 -15.51 22.78
C ASN A 93 12.26 -15.28 21.34
N GLU A 94 12.30 -16.31 20.50
CA GLU A 94 11.69 -16.21 19.17
C GLU A 94 10.17 -16.06 19.28
N SER A 95 9.61 -15.10 18.51
CA SER A 95 8.18 -14.89 18.42
C SER A 95 7.50 -16.01 17.64
N GLY A 96 6.31 -16.40 18.11
CA GLY A 96 5.40 -17.30 17.41
C GLY A 96 4.43 -16.56 16.45
N ALA A 97 4.59 -15.25 16.25
CA ALA A 97 3.71 -14.47 15.39
C ALA A 97 3.67 -15.05 13.96
N SER A 98 2.45 -15.31 13.48
CA SER A 98 2.22 -15.89 12.16
C SER A 98 2.32 -14.83 11.07
N VAL A 99 2.54 -15.26 9.82
CA VAL A 99 2.50 -14.37 8.65
C VAL A 99 1.13 -13.69 8.55
N ARG A 100 0.04 -14.41 8.85
CA ARG A 100 -1.33 -13.86 8.92
C ARG A 100 -1.42 -12.67 9.87
N SER A 101 -0.89 -12.81 11.08
CA SER A 101 -0.97 -11.74 12.08
C SER A 101 -0.20 -10.47 11.68
N LEU A 102 0.87 -10.61 10.92
CA LEU A 102 1.58 -9.47 10.31
C LEU A 102 0.72 -8.81 9.23
N LEU A 103 0.11 -9.60 8.32
CA LEU A 103 -0.73 -9.09 7.23
C LEU A 103 -1.95 -8.30 7.72
N CYS A 104 -2.55 -8.67 8.86
CA CYS A 104 -3.71 -7.98 9.42
C CYS A 104 -3.39 -7.09 10.63
N HIS A 105 -2.11 -6.78 10.88
CA HIS A 105 -1.67 -5.88 11.96
C HIS A 105 -2.08 -6.33 13.38
N THR A 106 -2.09 -7.63 13.62
CA THR A 106 -2.41 -8.22 14.94
C THR A 106 -1.25 -8.99 15.54
N ALA A 107 -0.03 -8.79 15.03
CA ALA A 107 1.17 -9.45 15.51
C ALA A 107 1.72 -8.85 16.83
N GLY A 108 1.14 -7.76 17.32
CA GLY A 108 1.60 -7.06 18.52
C GLY A 108 2.91 -6.30 18.32
N ILE A 109 3.18 -5.81 17.12
CA ILE A 109 4.36 -5.01 16.81
C ILE A 109 3.99 -3.55 16.85
N LEU A 110 4.76 -2.78 17.62
CA LEU A 110 4.59 -1.34 17.77
C LEU A 110 5.72 -0.62 17.04
N ASP A 111 5.37 0.31 16.17
CA ASP A 111 6.34 1.20 15.54
C ASP A 111 6.83 2.27 16.53
N GLY A 112 7.99 2.85 16.26
CA GLY A 112 8.51 3.98 17.03
C GLY A 112 7.68 5.24 16.79
N GLU A 113 7.65 6.14 17.75
CA GLU A 113 7.14 7.49 17.55
C GLU A 113 7.99 8.18 16.47
N ASP A 114 7.33 8.83 15.52
CA ASP A 114 7.97 9.46 14.35
C ASP A 114 8.84 8.54 13.47
N ALA A 115 8.67 7.23 13.57
CA ALA A 115 9.36 6.28 12.70
C ALA A 115 8.81 6.33 11.26
N PHE A 116 9.62 5.87 10.31
CA PHE A 116 9.29 5.78 8.88
C PHE A 116 9.05 7.13 8.18
N TYR A 117 9.74 8.16 8.65
CA TYR A 117 9.69 9.52 8.11
C TYR A 117 11.09 10.12 7.92
N GLY A 118 11.16 11.18 7.10
CA GLY A 118 12.32 12.07 7.05
C GLY A 118 13.43 11.67 6.11
N LEU A 119 13.35 10.53 5.41
CA LEU A 119 14.36 10.18 4.39
C LEU A 119 14.24 11.08 3.15
N ARG A 120 15.38 11.33 2.54
CA ARG A 120 15.49 12.15 1.33
C ARG A 120 16.25 11.39 0.25
N ARG A 121 15.98 11.75 -0.99
CA ARG A 121 16.70 11.20 -2.13
C ARG A 121 18.17 11.59 -2.03
N GLY A 122 19.05 10.60 -2.04
CA GLY A 122 20.50 10.79 -1.88
C GLY A 122 21.02 10.55 -0.46
N ASP A 123 20.12 10.28 0.50
CA ASP A 123 20.54 9.78 1.81
C ASP A 123 21.24 8.41 1.66
N PRO A 124 22.12 8.04 2.59
CA PRO A 124 22.74 6.73 2.60
C PRO A 124 21.69 5.61 2.61
N GLU A 125 21.95 4.54 1.88
CA GLU A 125 21.10 3.36 1.93
C GLU A 125 21.07 2.76 3.34
N ILE A 126 19.88 2.41 3.81
CA ILE A 126 19.64 1.80 5.11
C ILE A 126 19.23 0.35 4.86
N SER A 127 19.88 -0.58 5.55
CA SER A 127 19.51 -1.99 5.43
C SER A 127 18.20 -2.29 6.15
N LEU A 128 17.41 -3.20 5.58
CA LEU A 128 16.14 -3.64 6.17
C LEU A 128 16.35 -4.22 7.58
N THR A 129 17.43 -4.96 7.78
CA THR A 129 17.76 -5.54 9.09
C THR A 129 18.12 -4.47 10.13
N ASP A 130 18.80 -3.39 9.75
CA ASP A 130 19.08 -2.27 10.67
C ASP A 130 17.80 -1.54 11.07
N ILE A 131 16.84 -1.40 10.14
CA ILE A 131 15.50 -0.88 10.43
C ILE A 131 14.80 -1.77 11.46
N LEU A 132 14.76 -3.09 11.21
CA LEU A 132 14.11 -4.05 12.08
C LEU A 132 14.78 -4.15 13.46
N GLU A 133 16.07 -3.85 13.55
CA GLU A 133 16.82 -3.81 14.82
C GLU A 133 16.73 -2.45 15.53
N GLY A 134 16.05 -1.46 14.94
CA GLY A 134 15.92 -0.12 15.51
C GLY A 134 17.25 0.65 15.59
N LYS A 135 18.17 0.40 14.67
CA LYS A 135 19.51 0.99 14.64
C LYS A 135 19.62 2.23 13.77
N THR A 136 18.51 2.74 13.27
CA THR A 136 18.49 3.84 12.30
C THR A 136 17.72 5.03 12.85
N THR A 137 17.96 6.22 12.29
CA THR A 137 17.11 7.40 12.56
C THR A 137 15.74 7.27 11.92
N TYR A 138 15.61 6.44 10.88
CA TYR A 138 14.35 6.15 10.20
C TYR A 138 13.42 5.26 11.02
N ASN A 139 13.97 4.32 11.77
CA ASN A 139 13.29 3.59 12.84
C ASN A 139 14.29 3.31 13.98
N ASN A 140 14.04 3.88 15.15
CA ASN A 140 14.88 3.75 16.33
C ASN A 140 14.32 2.75 17.36
N ARG A 141 13.23 2.04 17.01
CA ARG A 141 12.63 1.02 17.85
C ARG A 141 12.82 -0.36 17.22
N PRO A 142 13.37 -1.34 17.94
CA PRO A 142 13.46 -2.71 17.45
C PRO A 142 12.06 -3.32 17.22
N ALA A 143 11.86 -3.96 16.07
CA ALA A 143 10.64 -4.70 15.80
C ALA A 143 10.57 -5.93 16.71
N ARG A 144 9.56 -5.95 17.59
CA ARG A 144 9.31 -7.05 18.56
C ARG A 144 7.82 -7.28 18.70
N THR A 145 7.43 -8.50 19.03
CA THR A 145 6.06 -8.82 19.44
C THR A 145 5.89 -8.39 20.90
N GLU A 146 5.43 -7.16 21.13
CA GLU A 146 5.27 -6.56 22.46
C GLU A 146 4.06 -7.12 23.22
N THR A 147 3.01 -7.51 22.48
CA THR A 147 1.79 -8.13 23.00
C THR A 147 1.53 -9.45 22.28
N PRO A 148 0.83 -10.42 22.91
CA PRO A 148 0.47 -11.65 22.22
C PRO A 148 -0.32 -11.38 20.93
N GLN A 149 -0.01 -12.11 19.85
CA GLN A 149 -0.74 -11.96 18.59
C GLN A 149 -2.25 -12.16 18.79
N GLY A 150 -3.06 -11.40 18.05
CA GLY A 150 -4.52 -11.47 18.09
C GLY A 150 -5.17 -10.75 19.28
N THR A 151 -4.40 -10.11 20.17
CA THR A 151 -4.95 -9.40 21.33
C THR A 151 -5.21 -7.91 21.09
N ALA A 152 -4.50 -7.32 20.13
CA ALA A 152 -4.65 -5.92 19.75
C ALA A 152 -4.46 -5.75 18.24
N PHE A 153 -5.08 -4.72 17.68
CA PHE A 153 -4.78 -4.22 16.34
C PHE A 153 -3.77 -3.09 16.49
N GLU A 154 -2.57 -3.29 15.96
CA GLU A 154 -1.48 -2.33 15.99
C GLU A 154 -0.94 -2.16 14.56
N TYR A 155 -1.36 -1.07 13.91
CA TYR A 155 -0.87 -0.78 12.56
C TYR A 155 0.64 -0.58 12.59
N SER A 156 1.39 -1.33 11.76
CA SER A 156 2.84 -1.35 11.82
C SER A 156 3.48 -1.45 10.45
N ASP A 157 4.33 -0.48 10.12
CA ASP A 157 5.21 -0.50 8.95
C ASP A 157 6.36 -1.48 9.18
N ALA A 158 6.88 -1.59 10.42
CA ALA A 158 7.87 -2.60 10.77
C ALA A 158 7.35 -4.03 10.54
N GLY A 159 6.05 -4.28 10.78
CA GLY A 159 5.42 -5.57 10.44
C GLY A 159 5.52 -5.90 8.95
N TYR A 160 5.36 -4.90 8.08
CA TYR A 160 5.50 -5.08 6.64
C TYR A 160 6.96 -5.11 6.17
N CYS A 161 7.89 -4.49 6.89
CA CYS A 161 9.33 -4.74 6.70
C CYS A 161 9.69 -6.21 6.93
N ILE A 162 9.07 -6.87 7.91
CA ILE A 162 9.26 -8.32 8.14
C ILE A 162 8.68 -9.13 6.97
N LEU A 163 7.52 -8.75 6.43
CA LEU A 163 6.94 -9.39 5.23
C LEU A 163 7.80 -9.15 3.99
N GLN A 164 8.45 -7.98 3.86
CA GLN A 164 9.44 -7.73 2.82
C GLN A 164 10.57 -8.75 2.90
N LEU A 165 11.19 -8.88 4.07
CA LEU A 165 12.27 -9.84 4.29
C LEU A 165 11.83 -11.27 4.02
N LEU A 166 10.62 -11.67 4.42
CA LEU A 166 10.04 -12.97 4.12
C LEU A 166 9.97 -13.23 2.62
N VAL A 167 9.44 -12.27 1.84
CA VAL A 167 9.33 -12.40 0.39
C VAL A 167 10.71 -12.52 -0.26
N GLU A 168 11.66 -11.69 0.16
CA GLU A 168 13.04 -11.72 -0.33
C GLU A 168 13.72 -13.06 -0.04
N GLU A 169 13.60 -13.57 1.18
CA GLU A 169 14.25 -14.83 1.58
C GLU A 169 13.63 -16.07 0.91
N ILE A 170 12.31 -16.08 0.71
CA ILE A 170 11.64 -17.19 0.01
C ILE A 170 12.00 -17.20 -1.48
N THR A 171 12.03 -16.01 -2.10
CA THR A 171 12.24 -15.91 -3.56
C THR A 171 13.71 -15.86 -3.96
N GLY A 172 14.60 -15.50 -3.02
CA GLY A 172 16.02 -15.24 -3.30
C GLY A 172 16.25 -13.99 -4.17
N LYS A 173 15.27 -13.08 -4.23
CA LYS A 173 15.29 -11.83 -5.02
C LYS A 173 15.11 -10.63 -4.12
N ASP A 174 15.54 -9.44 -4.59
CA ASP A 174 15.08 -8.20 -3.97
C ASP A 174 13.54 -8.06 -4.08
N PHE A 175 12.95 -7.28 -3.19
CA PHE A 175 11.49 -7.19 -3.07
C PHE A 175 10.83 -6.66 -4.35
N GLU A 176 11.43 -5.66 -5.02
CA GLU A 176 10.88 -5.12 -6.28
C GLU A 176 10.83 -6.21 -7.36
N SER A 177 11.91 -6.93 -7.54
CA SER A 177 12.00 -8.02 -8.52
C SER A 177 11.02 -9.16 -8.20
N ALA A 178 10.85 -9.49 -6.91
CA ALA A 178 9.89 -10.50 -6.47
C ALA A 178 8.44 -10.03 -6.70
N ALA A 179 8.10 -8.82 -6.31
CA ALA A 179 6.76 -8.26 -6.50
C ALA A 179 6.41 -8.12 -7.99
N ARG A 180 7.39 -7.76 -8.82
CA ARG A 180 7.22 -7.72 -10.26
C ARG A 180 6.86 -9.10 -10.83
N GLU A 181 7.61 -10.14 -10.48
CA GLU A 181 7.33 -11.51 -10.95
C GLU A 181 6.01 -12.06 -10.41
N LEU A 182 5.69 -11.76 -9.14
CA LEU A 182 4.52 -12.32 -8.47
C LEU A 182 3.23 -11.61 -8.84
N VAL A 183 3.28 -10.30 -9.11
CA VAL A 183 2.07 -9.46 -9.24
C VAL A 183 2.07 -8.63 -10.51
N THR A 184 3.04 -7.72 -10.72
CA THR A 184 2.88 -6.71 -11.76
C THR A 184 3.07 -7.24 -13.18
N ASP A 185 4.02 -8.16 -13.43
CA ASP A 185 4.20 -8.81 -14.73
C ASP A 185 3.02 -9.71 -15.09
N PRO A 186 2.51 -10.60 -14.21
CA PRO A 186 1.31 -11.39 -14.51
C PRO A 186 0.06 -10.58 -14.83
N LEU A 187 -0.07 -9.39 -14.24
CA LEU A 187 -1.18 -8.47 -14.51
C LEU A 187 -0.91 -7.51 -15.68
N GLY A 188 0.27 -7.58 -16.29
CA GLY A 188 0.65 -6.73 -17.42
C GLY A 188 0.83 -5.24 -17.07
N LEU A 189 1.06 -4.92 -15.81
CA LEU A 189 1.21 -3.55 -15.31
C LEU A 189 2.59 -2.99 -15.70
N LYS A 190 2.62 -1.79 -16.24
CA LYS A 190 3.86 -1.17 -16.74
C LYS A 190 4.28 0.08 -15.98
N SER A 191 3.36 0.61 -15.18
CA SER A 191 3.52 1.85 -14.42
C SER A 191 3.38 1.63 -12.91
N THR A 192 3.24 0.37 -12.48
CA THR A 192 3.17 -0.03 -11.08
C THR A 192 4.47 -0.73 -10.70
N PHE A 193 5.21 -0.15 -9.77
CA PHE A 193 6.52 -0.65 -9.36
C PHE A 193 6.87 -0.18 -7.94
N PHE A 194 7.72 -0.90 -7.26
CA PHE A 194 8.34 -0.45 -6.01
C PHE A 194 9.59 0.36 -6.32
N ALA A 195 9.65 1.61 -5.81
CA ALA A 195 10.70 2.55 -6.20
C ALA A 195 12.07 2.16 -5.65
N THR A 196 13.00 1.88 -6.53
CA THR A 196 14.41 1.61 -6.24
C THR A 196 15.30 2.58 -7.03
N PRO A 197 16.57 2.81 -6.63
CA PRO A 197 17.47 3.64 -7.42
C PRO A 197 17.59 3.18 -8.89
N GLY A 198 17.50 1.87 -9.12
CA GLY A 198 17.66 1.29 -10.46
C GLY A 198 16.50 1.57 -11.41
N ASN A 199 15.25 1.57 -10.92
CA ASN A 199 14.08 1.79 -11.77
C ASN A 199 13.64 3.26 -11.82
N THR A 200 13.80 4.03 -10.74
CA THR A 200 13.45 5.46 -10.69
C THR A 200 14.19 6.29 -11.72
N ALA A 201 15.48 6.02 -11.96
CA ALA A 201 16.27 6.73 -12.97
C ALA A 201 15.66 6.68 -14.39
N ARG A 202 14.91 5.61 -14.72
CA ARG A 202 14.25 5.43 -16.03
C ARG A 202 12.83 5.99 -16.07
N LEU A 203 12.19 6.14 -14.92
CA LEU A 203 10.77 6.50 -14.80
C LEU A 203 10.57 7.92 -14.26
N GLU A 204 11.67 8.60 -13.91
CA GLU A 204 11.67 9.88 -13.19
C GLU A 204 10.82 10.97 -13.87
N ASP A 205 10.82 11.04 -15.19
CA ASP A 205 10.03 12.04 -15.92
C ASP A 205 8.51 11.84 -15.79
N ARG A 206 8.08 10.63 -15.43
CA ARG A 206 6.68 10.30 -15.19
C ARG A 206 6.28 10.36 -13.73
N MET A 207 7.25 10.40 -12.82
CA MET A 207 7.02 10.41 -11.37
C MET A 207 6.67 11.81 -10.91
N ALA A 208 5.55 11.93 -10.21
CA ALA A 208 5.11 13.20 -9.65
C ALA A 208 6.07 13.70 -8.57
N THR A 209 6.35 15.00 -8.56
CA THR A 209 7.04 15.67 -7.46
C THR A 209 6.11 15.71 -6.25
N GLY A 210 6.59 15.26 -5.10
CA GLY A 210 5.87 15.32 -3.83
C GLY A 210 5.88 16.72 -3.23
N TYR A 211 4.78 17.07 -2.56
CA TYR A 211 4.63 18.34 -1.84
C TYR A 211 4.21 18.09 -0.40
N ASP A 212 4.80 18.82 0.52
CA ASP A 212 4.51 18.75 1.94
C ASP A 212 3.18 19.43 2.33
N ASP A 213 2.88 19.48 3.62
CA ASP A 213 1.68 20.12 4.20
C ASP A 213 1.61 21.63 3.94
N ASN A 214 2.76 22.29 3.73
CA ASN A 214 2.85 23.70 3.35
C ASN A 214 2.80 23.91 1.83
N GLY A 215 2.71 22.82 1.05
CA GLY A 215 2.70 22.85 -0.41
C GLY A 215 4.08 23.15 -1.02
N GLN A 216 5.15 22.95 -0.24
CA GLN A 216 6.51 23.06 -0.73
C GLN A 216 6.98 21.74 -1.35
N PRO A 217 7.78 21.76 -2.41
CA PRO A 217 8.31 20.54 -2.99
C PRO A 217 9.23 19.83 -2.01
N ILE A 218 9.09 18.52 -1.90
CA ILE A 218 10.00 17.69 -1.12
C ILE A 218 11.40 17.75 -1.74
N PRO A 219 12.47 17.95 -0.92
CA PRO A 219 13.84 17.93 -1.42
C PRO A 219 14.16 16.66 -2.21
N GLY A 220 14.69 16.81 -3.43
CA GLY A 220 14.93 15.70 -4.34
C GLY A 220 13.66 15.14 -5.02
N ARG A 221 12.53 15.85 -4.94
CA ARG A 221 11.21 15.58 -5.51
C ARG A 221 10.40 14.51 -4.76
N PHE A 222 11.00 13.49 -4.22
CA PHE A 222 10.38 12.42 -3.46
C PHE A 222 11.39 11.68 -2.58
N PRO A 223 10.99 11.08 -1.47
CA PRO A 223 11.86 10.25 -0.65
C PRO A 223 12.17 8.93 -1.37
N MET A 224 13.34 8.36 -1.10
CA MET A 224 13.68 6.97 -1.42
C MET A 224 13.62 6.18 -0.12
N ILE A 225 12.61 5.34 0.03
CA ILE A 225 12.34 4.61 1.26
C ILE A 225 12.71 3.14 1.13
N PRO A 226 13.31 2.53 2.16
CA PRO A 226 13.74 1.13 2.14
C PRO A 226 12.63 0.13 2.49
N ASP A 227 11.57 0.57 3.17
CA ASP A 227 10.40 -0.20 3.56
C ASP A 227 9.41 -0.36 2.39
N LEU A 228 9.89 -0.92 1.29
CA LEU A 228 9.15 -1.03 0.04
C LEU A 228 7.78 -1.70 0.24
N ALA A 229 7.74 -2.81 0.97
CA ALA A 229 6.51 -3.57 1.23
C ALA A 229 5.46 -2.78 2.00
N ALA A 230 5.88 -1.82 2.83
CA ALA A 230 4.99 -0.97 3.60
C ALA A 230 4.48 0.24 2.81
N SER A 231 5.39 0.94 2.07
CA SER A 231 5.08 2.28 1.54
C SER A 231 5.75 2.64 0.20
N GLY A 232 6.57 1.74 -0.39
CA GLY A 232 7.42 2.05 -1.54
C GLY A 232 6.76 1.96 -2.92
N LEU A 233 5.46 1.66 -3.00
CA LEU A 233 4.76 1.49 -4.29
C LEU A 233 4.51 2.83 -4.98
N TRP A 234 4.72 2.83 -6.30
CA TRP A 234 4.30 3.88 -7.23
C TRP A 234 3.41 3.29 -8.31
N SER A 235 2.38 4.05 -8.72
CA SER A 235 1.42 3.57 -9.72
C SER A 235 0.68 4.72 -10.40
N THR A 236 -0.16 4.37 -11.37
CA THR A 236 -1.19 5.25 -11.91
C THR A 236 -2.56 4.87 -11.34
N PRO A 237 -3.52 5.80 -11.27
CA PRO A 237 -4.89 5.47 -10.85
C PRO A 237 -5.52 4.33 -11.67
N LYS A 238 -5.27 4.29 -12.97
CA LYS A 238 -5.79 3.23 -13.86
C LYS A 238 -5.21 1.86 -13.55
N GLU A 239 -3.91 1.75 -13.27
CA GLU A 239 -3.32 0.45 -12.97
C GLU A 239 -3.73 -0.06 -11.57
N LEU A 240 -3.86 0.81 -10.56
CA LEU A 240 -4.45 0.41 -9.28
C LEU A 240 -5.93 0.00 -9.45
N LEU A 241 -6.68 0.68 -10.32
CA LEU A 241 -8.06 0.29 -10.64
C LEU A 241 -8.12 -1.09 -11.30
N ALA A 242 -7.18 -1.39 -12.21
CA ALA A 242 -7.07 -2.72 -12.82
C ALA A 242 -6.77 -3.81 -11.79
N ILE A 243 -5.91 -3.53 -10.80
CA ILE A 243 -5.64 -4.45 -9.67
C ILE A 243 -6.92 -4.65 -8.84
N ALA A 244 -7.65 -3.57 -8.54
CA ALA A 244 -8.90 -3.64 -7.79
C ALA A 244 -9.96 -4.48 -8.53
N ARG A 245 -10.10 -4.31 -9.85
CA ARG A 245 -10.97 -5.14 -10.68
C ARG A 245 -10.57 -6.61 -10.61
N GLU A 246 -9.29 -6.91 -10.86
CA GLU A 246 -8.78 -8.28 -10.84
C GLU A 246 -9.01 -8.97 -9.49
N PHE A 247 -8.85 -8.22 -8.39
CA PHE A 247 -9.15 -8.74 -7.06
C PHE A 247 -10.64 -9.05 -6.86
N MET A 248 -11.55 -8.17 -7.33
CA MET A 248 -13.00 -8.42 -7.29
C MET A 248 -13.39 -9.61 -8.18
N GLU A 249 -12.75 -9.79 -9.34
CA GLU A 249 -12.93 -10.97 -10.18
C GLU A 249 -12.43 -12.25 -9.48
N ALA A 250 -11.31 -12.15 -8.73
CA ALA A 250 -10.79 -13.27 -7.95
C ALA A 250 -11.75 -13.70 -6.84
N LEU A 251 -12.41 -12.76 -6.16
CA LEU A 251 -13.43 -13.08 -5.15
C LEU A 251 -14.60 -13.90 -5.73
N ASP A 252 -14.91 -13.71 -6.99
CA ASP A 252 -15.96 -14.44 -7.70
C ASP A 252 -15.44 -15.72 -8.42
N GLY A 253 -14.15 -16.01 -8.33
CA GLY A 253 -13.54 -17.17 -8.97
C GLY A 253 -13.34 -17.01 -10.50
N ARG A 254 -13.35 -15.78 -11.01
CA ARG A 254 -13.19 -15.47 -12.44
C ARG A 254 -11.77 -15.00 -12.82
N SER A 255 -10.88 -14.82 -11.83
CA SER A 255 -9.49 -14.41 -12.05
C SER A 255 -8.61 -15.59 -12.44
N ALA A 256 -7.71 -15.36 -13.40
CA ALA A 256 -6.61 -16.26 -13.70
C ALA A 256 -5.34 -15.96 -12.85
N PHE A 257 -5.31 -14.79 -12.22
CA PHE A 257 -4.17 -14.32 -11.44
C PHE A 257 -4.18 -14.85 -10.00
N LEU A 258 -5.29 -14.66 -9.27
CA LEU A 258 -5.42 -15.06 -7.88
C LEU A 258 -6.57 -16.05 -7.71
N GLN A 259 -6.33 -17.16 -7.01
CA GLN A 259 -7.37 -18.15 -6.74
C GLN A 259 -8.45 -17.59 -5.81
N GLN A 260 -9.69 -18.00 -6.03
CA GLN A 260 -10.83 -17.56 -5.22
C GLN A 260 -10.63 -17.77 -3.70
N PRO A 261 -10.15 -18.92 -3.21
CA PRO A 261 -9.90 -19.09 -1.78
C PRO A 261 -8.89 -18.07 -1.21
N SER A 262 -7.86 -17.71 -1.99
CA SER A 262 -6.86 -16.72 -1.59
C SER A 262 -7.46 -15.32 -1.49
N ALA A 263 -8.26 -14.91 -2.48
CA ALA A 263 -8.95 -13.63 -2.46
C ALA A 263 -9.95 -13.53 -1.30
N GLN A 264 -10.73 -14.59 -1.08
CA GLN A 264 -11.69 -14.66 0.03
C GLN A 264 -11.00 -14.62 1.38
N GLU A 265 -9.84 -15.27 1.52
CA GLU A 265 -9.05 -15.21 2.76
C GLU A 265 -8.49 -13.81 3.02
N MET A 266 -8.04 -13.08 1.99
CA MET A 266 -7.63 -11.68 2.13
C MET A 266 -8.80 -10.78 2.56
N ALA A 267 -9.97 -10.98 2.00
CA ALA A 267 -11.17 -10.17 2.30
C ALA A 267 -11.85 -10.56 3.62
N LYS A 268 -11.55 -11.73 4.17
CA LYS A 268 -12.14 -12.20 5.43
C LYS A 268 -11.76 -11.31 6.60
N PRO A 269 -12.70 -10.96 7.51
CA PRO A 269 -12.35 -10.22 8.71
C PRO A 269 -11.39 -11.00 9.59
N ALA A 270 -10.41 -10.33 10.16
CA ALA A 270 -9.54 -10.92 11.16
C ALA A 270 -10.32 -11.18 12.46
N ASP A 271 -9.99 -12.27 13.14
CA ASP A 271 -10.65 -12.63 14.38
C ASP A 271 -10.52 -11.53 15.44
N GLY A 272 -11.66 -11.04 15.94
CA GLY A 272 -11.73 -9.93 16.91
C GLY A 272 -11.62 -8.52 16.28
N PHE A 273 -11.28 -8.41 14.99
CA PHE A 273 -11.05 -7.13 14.31
C PHE A 273 -11.79 -7.08 12.95
N PRO A 274 -13.12 -6.88 12.95
CA PRO A 274 -13.94 -7.01 11.74
C PRO A 274 -13.64 -5.96 10.66
N TRP A 275 -12.90 -4.92 10.99
CA TRP A 275 -12.53 -3.83 10.07
C TRP A 275 -11.23 -4.07 9.30
N THR A 276 -10.53 -5.18 9.51
CA THR A 276 -9.31 -5.52 8.77
C THR A 276 -9.35 -6.93 8.21
N GLY A 277 -8.78 -7.09 7.03
CA GLY A 277 -8.42 -8.36 6.40
C GLY A 277 -6.90 -8.45 6.23
N LEU A 278 -6.42 -9.24 5.26
CA LEU A 278 -4.99 -9.37 4.98
C LEU A 278 -4.55 -8.28 3.99
N GLY A 279 -3.88 -7.25 4.49
CA GLY A 279 -3.39 -6.11 3.71
C GLY A 279 -4.49 -5.18 3.18
N VAL A 280 -5.71 -5.28 3.70
CA VAL A 280 -6.86 -4.49 3.28
C VAL A 280 -7.75 -4.18 4.47
N PHE A 281 -8.36 -3.01 4.49
CA PHE A 281 -9.38 -2.65 5.46
C PHE A 281 -10.77 -3.01 4.94
N ARG A 282 -11.71 -3.13 5.87
CA ARG A 282 -13.11 -3.44 5.62
C ARG A 282 -14.00 -2.32 6.16
N ASN A 283 -14.94 -1.90 5.35
CA ASN A 283 -16.03 -1.00 5.78
C ASN A 283 -17.35 -1.73 5.56
N GLY A 284 -17.82 -2.42 6.61
CA GLY A 284 -18.93 -3.35 6.51
C GLY A 284 -18.55 -4.66 5.80
N GLU A 285 -19.56 -5.32 5.21
CA GLU A 285 -19.37 -6.64 4.59
C GLU A 285 -18.89 -6.57 3.14
N GLU A 286 -19.25 -5.51 2.43
CA GLU A 286 -19.15 -5.44 0.97
C GLU A 286 -18.02 -4.51 0.49
N ILE A 287 -17.56 -3.60 1.34
CA ILE A 287 -16.58 -2.58 0.97
C ILE A 287 -15.20 -2.95 1.48
N LEU A 288 -14.24 -2.98 0.58
CA LEU A 288 -12.82 -3.11 0.88
C LEU A 288 -12.11 -1.79 0.57
N VAL A 289 -11.17 -1.41 1.44
CA VAL A 289 -10.42 -0.14 1.35
C VAL A 289 -8.94 -0.40 1.53
N SER A 290 -8.14 0.14 0.63
CA SER A 290 -6.71 0.31 0.83
C SER A 290 -6.38 1.78 0.64
N GLN A 291 -5.70 2.37 1.58
CA GLN A 291 -5.42 3.81 1.56
C GLN A 291 -3.98 4.07 1.96
N GLY A 292 -3.45 5.18 1.49
CA GLY A 292 -2.09 5.57 1.74
C GLY A 292 -1.97 7.04 2.13
N TRP A 293 -1.11 7.28 3.09
CA TRP A 293 -0.71 8.59 3.54
C TRP A 293 0.80 8.58 3.79
N GLY A 294 1.51 9.40 3.08
CA GLY A 294 2.96 9.54 3.18
C GLY A 294 3.39 11.00 3.07
N GLU A 295 4.68 11.25 3.20
CA GLU A 295 5.22 12.62 3.13
C GLU A 295 4.93 13.32 1.80
N ASN A 296 4.78 12.57 0.72
CA ASN A 296 4.73 13.06 -0.66
C ASN A 296 3.40 12.82 -1.38
N GLY A 297 2.36 12.35 -0.67
CA GLY A 297 1.06 12.11 -1.27
C GLY A 297 0.05 11.48 -0.35
N GLN A 298 -1.19 11.54 -0.79
CA GLN A 298 -2.31 10.76 -0.25
C GLN A 298 -2.99 10.01 -1.39
N CYS A 299 -3.50 8.83 -1.09
CA CYS A 299 -4.24 8.02 -2.04
C CYS A 299 -5.28 7.14 -1.33
N MET A 300 -6.31 6.74 -2.08
CA MET A 300 -7.32 5.80 -1.61
C MET A 300 -7.79 4.93 -2.78
N MET A 301 -7.89 3.64 -2.51
CA MET A 301 -8.52 2.65 -3.37
C MET A 301 -9.67 2.01 -2.60
N LYS A 302 -10.87 2.08 -3.15
CA LYS A 302 -12.08 1.53 -2.54
C LYS A 302 -12.80 0.64 -3.54
N MET A 303 -13.22 -0.54 -3.09
CA MET A 303 -13.88 -1.56 -3.89
C MET A 303 -15.21 -1.92 -3.25
N ASN A 304 -16.31 -1.88 -4.01
CA ASN A 304 -17.58 -2.48 -3.63
C ASN A 304 -17.65 -3.87 -4.26
N CYS A 305 -17.40 -4.90 -3.46
CA CYS A 305 -17.31 -6.28 -3.94
C CYS A 305 -18.65 -6.83 -4.44
N ARG A 306 -19.79 -6.23 -4.01
CA ARG A 306 -21.14 -6.64 -4.45
C ARG A 306 -21.49 -5.99 -5.79
N THR A 307 -21.34 -4.66 -5.92
CA THR A 307 -21.75 -3.94 -7.14
C THR A 307 -20.67 -3.93 -8.22
N LYS A 308 -19.45 -4.38 -7.90
CA LYS A 308 -18.25 -4.38 -8.76
C LYS A 308 -17.76 -2.99 -9.14
N GLU A 309 -18.23 -1.98 -8.43
CA GLU A 309 -17.72 -0.63 -8.54
C GLU A 309 -16.40 -0.49 -7.77
N ALA A 310 -15.50 0.32 -8.27
CA ALA A 310 -14.27 0.67 -7.58
C ALA A 310 -13.86 2.10 -7.92
N CYS A 311 -13.14 2.74 -7.02
CA CYS A 311 -12.57 4.06 -7.27
C CYS A 311 -11.18 4.15 -6.66
N VAL A 312 -10.26 4.76 -7.41
CA VAL A 312 -8.89 5.07 -7.00
C VAL A 312 -8.64 6.55 -7.18
N VAL A 313 -8.18 7.21 -6.13
CA VAL A 313 -7.68 8.59 -6.16
C VAL A 313 -6.23 8.60 -5.70
N MET A 314 -5.38 9.29 -6.44
CA MET A 314 -3.97 9.47 -6.13
C MET A 314 -3.58 10.93 -6.27
N THR A 315 -2.73 11.41 -5.37
CA THR A 315 -2.27 12.81 -5.33
C THR A 315 -0.77 12.88 -5.08
N ASN A 316 -0.20 14.06 -5.30
CA ASN A 316 1.21 14.32 -5.06
C ASN A 316 1.47 15.29 -3.90
N ARG A 317 0.57 15.36 -2.94
CA ARG A 317 0.74 16.19 -1.74
C ARG A 317 0.22 15.49 -0.50
N ASN A 318 0.93 15.67 0.61
CA ASN A 318 0.41 15.45 1.95
C ASN A 318 -0.13 16.79 2.49
N PRO A 319 -1.46 16.98 2.65
CA PRO A 319 -2.01 18.24 3.14
C PRO A 319 -1.97 18.37 4.68
N GLY A 320 -1.34 17.44 5.41
CA GLY A 320 -1.25 17.45 6.87
C GLY A 320 -2.53 17.05 7.60
N VAL A 321 -3.55 16.59 6.87
CA VAL A 321 -4.85 16.14 7.40
C VAL A 321 -5.22 14.81 6.77
N ASP A 322 -6.13 14.04 7.37
CA ASP A 322 -6.54 12.73 6.86
C ASP A 322 -7.35 12.81 5.55
N GLN A 323 -7.66 11.65 4.95
CA GLN A 323 -8.33 11.56 3.67
C GLN A 323 -9.81 12.01 3.73
N ALA A 324 -10.45 11.97 4.89
CA ALA A 324 -11.80 12.49 5.08
C ALA A 324 -11.78 14.02 5.05
N GLU A 325 -10.87 14.64 5.81
CA GLU A 325 -10.73 16.10 5.89
C GLU A 325 -10.14 16.70 4.61
N SER A 326 -9.20 16.02 3.94
CA SER A 326 -8.64 16.45 2.66
C SER A 326 -9.64 16.37 1.50
N GLY A 327 -10.74 15.60 1.66
CA GLY A 327 -11.80 15.42 0.69
C GLY A 327 -11.63 14.22 -0.23
N ILE A 328 -10.51 13.51 -0.17
CA ILE A 328 -10.26 12.31 -0.99
C ILE A 328 -11.32 11.25 -0.74
N GLU A 329 -11.66 10.98 0.53
CA GLU A 329 -12.68 9.99 0.87
C GLU A 329 -14.06 10.38 0.33
N GLY A 330 -14.43 11.66 0.42
CA GLY A 330 -15.67 12.20 -0.13
C GLY A 330 -15.76 12.02 -1.65
N LEU A 331 -14.64 12.28 -2.36
CA LEU A 331 -14.57 12.06 -3.81
C LEU A 331 -14.72 10.58 -4.16
N VAL A 332 -13.99 9.70 -3.50
CA VAL A 332 -14.08 8.25 -3.72
C VAL A 332 -15.50 7.76 -3.49
N ASN A 333 -16.13 8.17 -2.38
CA ASN A 333 -17.51 7.81 -2.07
C ASN A 333 -18.52 8.31 -3.13
N SER A 334 -18.29 9.50 -3.72
CA SER A 334 -19.17 10.06 -4.75
C SER A 334 -19.15 9.29 -6.07
N ARG A 335 -18.13 8.44 -6.30
CA ARG A 335 -17.97 7.61 -7.49
C ARG A 335 -18.54 6.19 -7.34
N LEU A 336 -18.94 5.82 -6.13
CA LEU A 336 -19.54 4.54 -5.81
C LEU A 336 -21.02 4.74 -5.51
N THR A 337 -21.85 3.81 -5.91
CA THR A 337 -23.29 3.86 -5.62
C THR A 337 -23.49 3.85 -4.09
N GLU A 338 -24.22 4.84 -3.57
CA GLU A 338 -24.56 4.89 -2.14
C GLU A 338 -25.30 3.61 -1.73
N GLN A 339 -24.83 2.99 -0.65
CA GLN A 339 -25.64 1.95 0.01
C GLN A 339 -26.89 2.67 0.54
N LYS A 340 -28.06 2.36 -0.02
CA LYS A 340 -29.34 2.65 0.65
C LYS A 340 -29.42 1.69 1.81
N GLU A 341 -29.27 2.25 3.03
CA GLU A 341 -29.58 1.54 4.28
C GLU A 341 -31.02 0.95 4.26
#